data_e5e4840e79776ee7d107bf684dd6b4d7
#
_entry.id   e5e4840e79776ee7d107bf684dd6b4d7
#
_cell.length_a   1.000
_cell.length_b   1.000
_cell.length_c   1.000
_cell.angle_alpha   90.00
_cell.angle_beta   90.00
_cell.angle_gamma   90.00
#
_symmetry.space_group_name_H-M   'P 1'
#
loop_
_entity.id
_entity.type
_entity.pdbx_description
1 polymer ?
#
loop_
_entity_poly.entity_id
_entity_poly.type
_entity_poly.pdbx_seq_one_letter_code
_entity_poly.pdbx_strand_id
1 'polypeptide(L)'
;MYKRQFVTFPARYHVKDLAGKPVVFKIKLHDVCVRQLPALNSDFAKKAANVDTMDEFRAQIRQQLHDNKHAAALNRAKDAILTQLAAAAEGELPSVLVESAYQQEMEQIQQQLQMQRLSLDRYLSQIHQTRESFTAAVHTAAEKNTRARMALLQIAQNENLVPTEEDIDKTLSERAERTKKTLEEVKAASNVKAIRRNEGIRRAADYVIEHSTIEEK
;
A
#
# COMPACT_ATOMS: atom_id res chain seq x y z
N MET A 1 -20.52 24.34 36.04
CA MET A 1 -20.29 25.75 35.59
C MET A 1 -21.11 25.97 34.34
N TYR A 2 -21.78 27.15 34.24
CA TYR A 2 -22.58 27.49 33.04
C TYR A 2 -21.91 28.63 32.30
N LYS A 3 -21.80 28.50 30.97
CA LYS A 3 -21.26 29.52 30.07
C LYS A 3 -22.31 29.87 29.00
N ARG A 4 -22.49 31.16 28.73
CA ARG A 4 -23.24 31.62 27.55
C ARG A 4 -22.27 32.22 26.55
N GLN A 5 -22.36 31.80 25.30
CA GLN A 5 -21.51 32.30 24.26
C GLN A 5 -22.35 32.76 23.08
N PHE A 6 -22.11 33.95 22.61
CA PHE A 6 -22.75 34.54 21.43
C PHE A 6 -21.84 34.21 20.22
N VAL A 7 -22.37 33.52 19.23
CA VAL A 7 -21.64 33.13 18.03
C VAL A 7 -22.55 33.34 16.83
N THR A 8 -21.98 33.79 15.71
CA THR A 8 -22.70 33.87 14.45
C THR A 8 -22.23 32.71 13.59
N PHE A 9 -23.15 31.91 13.04
CA PHE A 9 -22.82 30.82 12.12
C PHE A 9 -22.17 31.38 10.85
N PRO A 10 -21.17 30.70 10.28
CA PRO A 10 -20.58 31.07 9.00
C PRO A 10 -21.64 31.18 7.89
N ALA A 11 -21.47 32.12 6.96
CA ALA A 11 -22.41 32.31 5.85
C ALA A 11 -22.54 31.04 4.97
N ARG A 12 -21.52 30.18 4.94
CA ARG A 12 -21.52 28.89 4.21
C ARG A 12 -21.73 27.68 5.14
N TYR A 13 -22.59 27.84 6.16
CA TYR A 13 -22.88 26.71 7.04
C TYR A 13 -23.78 25.69 6.31
N HIS A 14 -23.55 24.39 6.56
CA HIS A 14 -24.23 23.28 5.86
C HIS A 14 -25.77 23.27 6.09
N VAL A 15 -26.24 23.78 7.23
CA VAL A 15 -27.67 23.97 7.50
C VAL A 15 -28.07 25.39 7.08
N LYS A 16 -28.80 25.52 5.96
CA LYS A 16 -29.16 26.81 5.35
C LYS A 16 -29.94 27.71 6.31
N ASP A 17 -30.78 27.14 7.17
CA ASP A 17 -31.62 27.87 8.11
C ASP A 17 -30.81 28.53 9.26
N LEU A 18 -29.59 28.10 9.49
CA LEU A 18 -28.70 28.64 10.53
C LEU A 18 -27.56 29.48 9.94
N ALA A 19 -27.31 29.41 8.65
CA ALA A 19 -26.23 30.15 7.98
C ALA A 19 -26.38 31.68 8.19
N GLY A 20 -25.31 32.33 8.68
CA GLY A 20 -25.26 33.77 8.92
C GLY A 20 -26.09 34.26 10.11
N LYS A 21 -26.79 33.38 10.85
CA LYS A 21 -27.63 33.81 11.98
C LYS A 21 -26.85 33.88 13.30
N PRO A 22 -27.06 34.90 14.12
CA PRO A 22 -26.54 34.97 15.49
C PRO A 22 -27.30 34.00 16.39
N VAL A 23 -26.59 33.25 17.21
CA VAL A 23 -27.15 32.28 18.15
C VAL A 23 -26.44 32.40 19.51
N VAL A 24 -27.17 31.98 20.56
CA VAL A 24 -26.63 31.95 21.92
C VAL A 24 -26.50 30.50 22.35
N PHE A 25 -25.27 30.01 22.48
CA PHE A 25 -24.99 28.71 23.05
C PHE A 25 -25.06 28.78 24.58
N LYS A 26 -25.93 27.97 25.19
CA LYS A 26 -25.96 27.75 26.63
C LYS A 26 -25.21 26.45 26.92
N ILE A 27 -24.01 26.56 27.46
CA ILE A 27 -23.13 25.41 27.68
C ILE A 27 -23.10 25.10 29.16
N LYS A 28 -23.43 23.85 29.53
CA LYS A 28 -23.21 23.31 30.88
C LYS A 28 -21.97 22.45 30.84
N LEU A 29 -20.89 22.91 31.51
CA LEU A 29 -19.68 22.14 31.66
C LEU A 29 -19.92 21.08 32.76
N HIS A 30 -19.88 19.81 32.42
CA HIS A 30 -20.03 18.72 33.37
C HIS A 30 -18.69 18.36 33.99
N ASP A 31 -17.70 18.05 33.15
CA ASP A 31 -16.38 17.60 33.58
C ASP A 31 -15.27 18.21 32.71
N VAL A 32 -14.11 18.38 33.32
CA VAL A 32 -12.86 18.75 32.62
C VAL A 32 -11.87 17.63 32.83
N CYS A 33 -11.60 16.90 31.72
CA CYS A 33 -10.60 15.83 31.75
C CYS A 33 -9.25 16.36 31.27
N VAL A 34 -8.23 16.18 32.08
CA VAL A 34 -6.85 16.48 31.71
C VAL A 34 -6.16 15.15 31.40
N ARG A 35 -5.57 15.05 30.21
CA ARG A 35 -4.80 13.89 29.81
C ARG A 35 -3.46 13.89 30.54
N GLN A 36 -3.30 13.02 31.53
CA GLN A 36 -1.99 12.75 32.15
C GLN A 36 -1.24 11.72 31.32
N LEU A 37 -0.08 12.12 30.80
CA LEU A 37 0.83 11.20 30.12
C LEU A 37 1.74 10.57 31.20
N PRO A 38 2.08 9.26 31.05
CA PRO A 38 3.04 8.65 31.95
C PRO A 38 4.42 9.27 31.80
N ALA A 39 5.19 9.28 32.89
CA ALA A 39 6.57 9.71 32.84
C ALA A 39 7.41 8.79 31.94
N LEU A 40 8.32 9.36 31.16
CA LEU A 40 9.22 8.60 30.29
C LEU A 40 10.40 8.07 31.12
N ASN A 41 10.15 6.99 31.85
CA ASN A 41 11.10 6.31 32.72
C ASN A 41 11.21 4.80 32.35
N SER A 42 12.02 4.05 33.11
CA SER A 42 12.21 2.61 32.89
C SER A 42 10.90 1.82 33.01
N ASP A 43 9.97 2.24 33.89
CA ASP A 43 8.67 1.55 34.01
C ASP A 43 7.81 1.73 32.75
N PHE A 44 7.91 2.91 32.12
CA PHE A 44 7.27 3.14 30.83
C PHE A 44 7.88 2.25 29.74
N ALA A 45 9.22 2.16 29.67
CA ALA A 45 9.91 1.32 28.69
C ALA A 45 9.52 -0.17 28.84
N LYS A 46 9.44 -0.66 30.08
CA LYS A 46 8.97 -2.03 30.37
C LYS A 46 7.53 -2.27 29.90
N LYS A 47 6.62 -1.35 30.19
CA LYS A 47 5.21 -1.49 29.83
C LYS A 47 4.96 -1.34 28.34
N ALA A 48 5.69 -0.45 27.66
CA ALA A 48 5.47 -0.12 26.25
C ALA A 48 6.14 -1.09 25.27
N ALA A 49 7.34 -1.58 25.61
CA ALA A 49 8.17 -2.37 24.69
C ALA A 49 8.89 -3.56 25.33
N ASN A 50 8.61 -3.83 26.62
CA ASN A 50 9.24 -4.92 27.37
C ASN A 50 10.79 -4.84 27.37
N VAL A 51 11.34 -3.62 27.48
CA VAL A 51 12.77 -3.34 27.60
C VAL A 51 13.07 -2.70 28.95
N ASP A 52 14.28 -2.88 29.47
CA ASP A 52 14.60 -2.48 30.83
C ASP A 52 14.94 -0.99 30.97
N THR A 53 15.43 -0.37 29.92
CA THR A 53 15.88 1.04 29.96
C THR A 53 15.24 1.89 28.89
N MET A 54 15.15 3.21 29.13
CA MET A 54 14.68 4.18 28.14
C MET A 54 15.63 4.31 26.95
N ASP A 55 16.92 4.02 27.15
CA ASP A 55 17.90 4.10 26.06
C ASP A 55 17.76 2.93 25.10
N GLU A 56 17.52 1.72 25.61
CA GLU A 56 17.15 0.56 24.78
C GLU A 56 15.87 0.82 24.02
N PHE A 57 14.86 1.40 24.67
CA PHE A 57 13.59 1.73 24.02
C PHE A 57 13.79 2.73 22.87
N ARG A 58 14.59 3.76 23.10
CA ARG A 58 14.94 4.73 22.05
C ARG A 58 15.74 4.11 20.91
N ALA A 59 16.68 3.20 21.25
CA ALA A 59 17.46 2.47 20.26
C ALA A 59 16.57 1.58 19.38
N GLN A 60 15.63 0.85 20.00
CA GLN A 60 14.68 0.00 19.29
C GLN A 60 13.78 0.83 18.34
N ILE A 61 13.22 1.95 18.81
CA ILE A 61 12.41 2.84 17.95
C ILE A 61 13.25 3.42 16.82
N ARG A 62 14.50 3.83 17.09
CA ARG A 62 15.40 4.37 16.06
C ARG A 62 15.69 3.32 15.00
N GLN A 63 15.96 2.09 15.41
CA GLN A 63 16.18 0.97 14.49
C GLN A 63 14.95 0.70 13.66
N GLN A 64 13.78 0.60 14.26
CA GLN A 64 12.52 0.38 13.55
C GLN A 64 12.21 1.50 12.54
N LEU A 65 12.45 2.76 12.92
CA LEU A 65 12.26 3.89 12.01
C LEU A 65 13.29 3.87 10.86
N HIS A 66 14.53 3.49 11.13
CA HIS A 66 15.57 3.31 10.12
C HIS A 66 15.16 2.22 9.13
N ASP A 67 14.78 1.04 9.61
CA ASP A 67 14.39 -0.10 8.78
C ASP A 67 13.15 0.23 7.93
N ASN A 68 12.16 0.91 8.52
CA ASN A 68 10.97 1.35 7.78
C ASN A 68 11.32 2.38 6.68
N LYS A 69 12.21 3.33 6.98
CA LYS A 69 12.67 4.32 5.99
C LYS A 69 13.49 3.66 4.90
N HIS A 70 14.39 2.75 5.26
CA HIS A 70 15.21 2.01 4.29
C HIS A 70 14.32 1.17 3.37
N ALA A 71 13.37 0.41 3.92
CA ALA A 71 12.42 -0.37 3.13
C ALA A 71 11.58 0.52 2.19
N ALA A 72 11.12 1.68 2.68
CA ALA A 72 10.37 2.63 1.86
C ALA A 72 11.24 3.24 0.73
N ALA A 73 12.51 3.57 1.02
CA ALA A 73 13.45 4.08 0.02
C ALA A 73 13.75 3.02 -1.06
N LEU A 74 13.99 1.77 -0.64
CA LEU A 74 14.21 0.65 -1.56
C LEU A 74 12.99 0.39 -2.46
N ASN A 75 11.78 0.43 -1.90
CA ASN A 75 10.56 0.27 -2.70
C ASN A 75 10.40 1.41 -3.72
N ARG A 76 10.69 2.66 -3.34
CA ARG A 76 10.68 3.79 -4.29
C ARG A 76 11.70 3.62 -5.41
N ALA A 77 12.91 3.14 -5.08
CA ALA A 77 13.93 2.85 -6.08
C ALA A 77 13.47 1.75 -7.05
N LYS A 78 12.88 0.67 -6.54
CA LYS A 78 12.29 -0.40 -7.35
C LYS A 78 11.21 0.13 -8.29
N ASP A 79 10.29 0.94 -7.78
CA ASP A 79 9.22 1.55 -8.58
C ASP A 79 9.78 2.50 -9.67
N ALA A 80 10.84 3.25 -9.35
CA ALA A 80 11.51 4.11 -10.31
C ALA A 80 12.20 3.29 -11.43
N ILE A 81 12.88 2.21 -11.08
CA ILE A 81 13.51 1.28 -12.04
C ILE A 81 12.44 0.66 -12.97
N LEU A 82 11.35 0.14 -12.41
CA LEU A 82 10.26 -0.42 -13.20
C LEU A 82 9.57 0.62 -14.10
N THR A 83 9.53 1.89 -13.64
CA THR A 83 9.02 3.01 -14.43
C THR A 83 9.91 3.28 -15.63
N GLN A 84 11.22 3.34 -15.42
CA GLN A 84 12.21 3.52 -16.49
C GLN A 84 12.20 2.34 -17.47
N LEU A 85 12.10 1.12 -16.95
CA LEU A 85 11.97 -0.08 -17.77
C LEU A 85 10.71 -0.03 -18.66
N ALA A 86 9.57 0.37 -18.09
CA ALA A 86 8.34 0.52 -18.85
C ALA A 86 8.45 1.60 -19.94
N ALA A 87 9.14 2.70 -19.65
CA ALA A 87 9.35 3.79 -20.62
C ALA A 87 10.33 3.40 -21.74
N ALA A 88 11.33 2.56 -21.43
CA ALA A 88 12.31 2.07 -22.42
C ALA A 88 11.78 0.90 -23.26
N ALA A 89 10.71 0.23 -22.82
CA ALA A 89 10.15 -0.89 -23.54
C ALA A 89 9.36 -0.41 -24.76
N GLU A 90 9.83 -0.76 -25.94
CA GLU A 90 9.18 -0.50 -27.21
C GLU A 90 8.18 -1.59 -27.57
N GLY A 91 7.20 -1.26 -28.39
CA GLY A 91 6.19 -2.18 -28.90
C GLY A 91 4.76 -1.87 -28.45
N GLU A 92 3.82 -2.37 -29.21
CA GLU A 92 2.39 -2.21 -28.93
C GLU A 92 1.93 -3.21 -27.87
N LEU A 93 1.18 -2.73 -26.91
CA LEU A 93 0.54 -3.60 -25.92
C LEU A 93 -0.81 -4.08 -26.45
N PRO A 94 -1.10 -5.38 -26.40
CA PRO A 94 -2.45 -5.87 -26.68
C PRO A 94 -3.45 -5.25 -25.69
N SER A 95 -4.47 -4.58 -26.24
CA SER A 95 -5.50 -3.88 -25.42
C SER A 95 -6.18 -4.83 -24.41
N VAL A 96 -6.35 -6.11 -24.77
CA VAL A 96 -6.92 -7.14 -23.89
C VAL A 96 -6.11 -7.33 -22.60
N LEU A 97 -4.77 -7.23 -22.68
CA LEU A 97 -3.91 -7.36 -21.49
C LEU A 97 -4.02 -6.16 -20.59
N VAL A 98 -4.07 -4.97 -21.18
CA VAL A 98 -4.24 -3.72 -20.42
C VAL A 98 -5.60 -3.68 -19.72
N GLU A 99 -6.66 -4.05 -20.44
CA GLU A 99 -8.01 -4.10 -19.88
C GLU A 99 -8.12 -5.14 -18.75
N SER A 100 -7.54 -6.32 -18.93
CA SER A 100 -7.49 -7.34 -17.87
C SER A 100 -6.73 -6.86 -16.64
N ALA A 101 -5.62 -6.15 -16.82
CA ALA A 101 -4.86 -5.58 -15.72
C ALA A 101 -5.65 -4.47 -15.01
N TYR A 102 -6.31 -3.59 -15.76
CA TYR A 102 -7.19 -2.57 -15.21
C TYR A 102 -8.31 -3.15 -14.35
N GLN A 103 -8.99 -4.19 -14.84
CA GLN A 103 -10.06 -4.86 -14.09
C GLN A 103 -9.52 -5.48 -12.78
N GLN A 104 -8.36 -6.12 -12.83
CA GLN A 104 -7.73 -6.70 -11.64
C GLN A 104 -7.36 -5.62 -10.60
N GLU A 105 -6.79 -4.49 -11.04
CA GLU A 105 -6.45 -3.38 -10.15
C GLU A 105 -7.72 -2.76 -9.53
N MET A 106 -8.77 -2.58 -10.32
CA MET A 106 -10.05 -2.07 -9.81
C MET A 106 -10.69 -3.01 -8.78
N GLU A 107 -10.65 -4.32 -9.01
CA GLU A 107 -11.13 -5.32 -8.05
C GLU A 107 -10.33 -5.27 -6.74
N GLN A 108 -9.00 -5.17 -6.80
CA GLN A 108 -8.15 -5.04 -5.62
C GLN A 108 -8.47 -3.79 -4.81
N ILE A 109 -8.63 -2.65 -5.49
CA ILE A 109 -9.02 -1.39 -4.85
C ILE A 109 -10.37 -1.54 -4.17
N GLN A 110 -11.36 -2.12 -4.84
CA GLN A 110 -12.69 -2.34 -4.27
C GLN A 110 -12.64 -3.26 -3.04
N GLN A 111 -11.89 -4.36 -3.10
CA GLN A 111 -11.70 -5.27 -1.97
C GLN A 111 -11.04 -4.55 -0.78
N GLN A 112 -10.01 -3.74 -1.02
CA GLN A 112 -9.32 -2.97 0.02
C GLN A 112 -10.26 -1.94 0.68
N LEU A 113 -11.08 -1.26 -0.11
CA LEU A 113 -12.07 -0.32 0.39
C LEU A 113 -13.16 -1.03 1.21
N GLN A 114 -13.62 -2.20 0.77
CA GLN A 114 -14.58 -3.02 1.51
C GLN A 114 -14.04 -3.45 2.88
N MET A 115 -12.77 -3.85 2.98
CA MET A 115 -12.14 -4.17 4.27
C MET A 115 -12.14 -2.96 5.22
N GLN A 116 -12.05 -1.75 4.69
CA GLN A 116 -12.14 -0.49 5.44
C GLN A 116 -13.58 0.01 5.62
N ARG A 117 -14.58 -0.74 5.15
CA ARG A 117 -16.01 -0.36 5.14
C ARG A 117 -16.27 0.97 4.43
N LEU A 118 -15.49 1.27 3.40
CA LEU A 118 -15.61 2.46 2.56
C LEU A 118 -16.18 2.09 1.19
N SER A 119 -17.09 2.93 0.66
CA SER A 119 -17.46 2.87 -0.75
C SER A 119 -16.49 3.68 -1.60
N LEU A 120 -16.38 3.33 -2.88
CA LEU A 120 -15.52 4.07 -3.83
C LEU A 120 -15.91 5.55 -3.89
N ASP A 121 -17.21 5.88 -3.94
CA ASP A 121 -17.67 7.27 -4.01
C ASP A 121 -17.30 8.09 -2.77
N ARG A 122 -17.35 7.46 -1.60
CA ARG A 122 -16.93 8.10 -0.35
C ARG A 122 -15.42 8.31 -0.30
N TYR A 123 -14.66 7.35 -0.78
CA TYR A 123 -13.20 7.47 -0.92
C TYR A 123 -12.82 8.61 -1.87
N LEU A 124 -13.44 8.64 -3.07
CA LEU A 124 -13.20 9.70 -4.07
C LEU A 124 -13.54 11.09 -3.53
N SER A 125 -14.63 11.20 -2.77
CA SER A 125 -15.01 12.46 -2.12
C SER A 125 -13.96 12.93 -1.10
N GLN A 126 -13.32 12.01 -0.36
CA GLN A 126 -12.27 12.33 0.61
C GLN A 126 -10.98 12.82 -0.06
N ILE A 127 -10.62 12.24 -1.20
CA ILE A 127 -9.41 12.63 -1.96
C ILE A 127 -9.68 13.73 -2.98
N HIS A 128 -10.93 14.28 -3.03
CA HIS A 128 -11.34 15.32 -3.95
C HIS A 128 -11.11 14.99 -5.44
N GLN A 129 -11.33 13.73 -5.83
CA GLN A 129 -11.22 13.28 -7.21
C GLN A 129 -12.57 12.88 -7.79
N THR A 130 -12.72 13.08 -9.11
CA THR A 130 -13.86 12.56 -9.86
C THR A 130 -13.65 11.08 -10.21
N ARG A 131 -14.74 10.35 -10.43
CA ARG A 131 -14.67 8.95 -10.86
C ARG A 131 -13.92 8.81 -12.19
N GLU A 132 -14.14 9.71 -13.12
CA GLU A 132 -13.49 9.73 -14.44
C GLU A 132 -11.98 9.93 -14.33
N SER A 133 -11.53 10.93 -13.55
CA SER A 133 -10.11 11.16 -13.31
C SER A 133 -9.44 9.95 -12.63
N PHE A 134 -10.12 9.34 -11.67
CA PHE A 134 -9.61 8.17 -10.97
C PHE A 134 -9.49 6.95 -11.89
N THR A 135 -10.54 6.62 -12.66
CA THR A 135 -10.52 5.48 -13.59
C THR A 135 -9.46 5.68 -14.69
N ALA A 136 -9.29 6.89 -15.20
CA ALA A 136 -8.23 7.21 -16.16
C ALA A 136 -6.83 7.01 -15.55
N ALA A 137 -6.62 7.43 -14.30
CA ALA A 137 -5.35 7.22 -13.60
C ALA A 137 -5.05 5.73 -13.37
N VAL A 138 -6.05 4.94 -12.96
CA VAL A 138 -5.91 3.49 -12.79
C VAL A 138 -5.61 2.81 -14.12
N HIS A 139 -6.28 3.21 -15.21
CA HIS A 139 -6.01 2.66 -16.54
C HIS A 139 -4.58 2.96 -17.02
N THR A 140 -4.11 4.19 -16.82
CA THR A 140 -2.71 4.57 -17.14
C THR A 140 -1.70 3.77 -16.31
N ALA A 141 -1.99 3.54 -15.03
CA ALA A 141 -1.16 2.70 -14.17
C ALA A 141 -1.15 1.24 -14.65
N ALA A 142 -2.30 0.68 -15.01
CA ALA A 142 -2.44 -0.66 -15.53
C ALA A 142 -1.66 -0.85 -16.85
N GLU A 143 -1.71 0.13 -17.76
CA GLU A 143 -0.92 0.11 -18.98
C GLU A 143 0.59 0.08 -18.69
N LYS A 144 1.06 0.99 -17.83
CA LYS A 144 2.46 1.07 -17.43
C LYS A 144 2.94 -0.23 -16.76
N ASN A 145 2.14 -0.78 -15.84
CA ASN A 145 2.46 -2.02 -15.14
C ASN A 145 2.49 -3.21 -16.10
N THR A 146 1.57 -3.25 -17.06
CA THR A 146 1.53 -4.29 -18.11
C THR A 146 2.78 -4.20 -18.99
N ARG A 147 3.21 -3.00 -19.38
CA ARG A 147 4.41 -2.77 -20.18
C ARG A 147 5.68 -3.23 -19.44
N ALA A 148 5.84 -2.82 -18.18
CA ALA A 148 6.95 -3.28 -17.34
C ALA A 148 6.96 -4.82 -17.19
N ARG A 149 5.80 -5.42 -16.97
CA ARG A 149 5.65 -6.87 -16.83
C ARG A 149 6.04 -7.63 -18.11
N MET A 150 5.68 -7.10 -19.27
CA MET A 150 6.07 -7.69 -20.57
C MET A 150 7.58 -7.59 -20.79
N ALA A 151 8.19 -6.43 -20.46
CA ALA A 151 9.63 -6.26 -20.53
C ALA A 151 10.38 -7.23 -19.58
N LEU A 152 9.90 -7.39 -18.35
CA LEU A 152 10.48 -8.34 -17.41
C LEU A 152 10.34 -9.81 -17.88
N LEU A 153 9.25 -10.17 -18.52
CA LEU A 153 9.10 -11.50 -19.14
C LEU A 153 10.13 -11.73 -20.24
N GLN A 154 10.39 -10.72 -21.07
CA GLN A 154 11.41 -10.81 -22.12
C GLN A 154 12.82 -10.92 -21.52
N ILE A 155 13.13 -10.15 -20.48
CA ILE A 155 14.39 -10.25 -19.74
C ILE A 155 14.54 -11.64 -19.13
N ALA A 156 13.49 -12.18 -18.50
CA ALA A 156 13.52 -13.53 -17.92
C ALA A 156 13.88 -14.60 -18.95
N GLN A 157 13.42 -14.44 -20.19
CA GLN A 157 13.75 -15.36 -21.28
C GLN A 157 15.19 -15.17 -21.79
N ASN A 158 15.61 -13.92 -22.01
CA ASN A 158 16.92 -13.58 -22.54
C ASN A 158 18.06 -13.98 -21.58
N GLU A 159 17.86 -13.78 -20.29
CA GLU A 159 18.85 -14.04 -19.22
C GLU A 159 18.70 -15.44 -18.61
N ASN A 160 17.85 -16.32 -19.20
CA ASN A 160 17.61 -17.68 -18.69
C ASN A 160 17.15 -17.75 -17.23
N LEU A 161 16.36 -16.77 -16.78
CA LEU A 161 15.84 -16.67 -15.42
C LEU A 161 14.51 -17.41 -15.22
N VAL A 162 14.08 -18.14 -16.24
CA VAL A 162 12.84 -18.94 -16.20
C VAL A 162 12.99 -20.03 -15.13
N PRO A 163 12.07 -20.13 -14.15
CA PRO A 163 12.17 -21.12 -13.08
C PRO A 163 12.15 -22.57 -13.60
N THR A 164 12.98 -23.39 -13.00
CA THR A 164 12.98 -24.84 -13.23
C THR A 164 11.77 -25.52 -12.58
N GLU A 165 11.54 -26.81 -12.83
CA GLU A 165 10.50 -27.59 -12.13
C GLU A 165 10.76 -27.65 -10.62
N GLU A 166 12.05 -27.81 -10.24
CA GLU A 166 12.47 -27.85 -8.83
C GLU A 166 12.18 -26.53 -8.11
N ASP A 167 12.39 -25.38 -8.76
CA ASP A 167 12.06 -24.07 -8.22
C ASP A 167 10.56 -23.92 -7.97
N ILE A 168 9.75 -24.42 -8.90
CA ILE A 168 8.29 -24.39 -8.78
C ILE A 168 7.84 -25.30 -7.64
N ASP A 169 8.38 -26.50 -7.53
CA ASP A 169 8.05 -27.44 -6.46
C ASP A 169 8.44 -26.87 -5.07
N LYS A 170 9.58 -26.18 -4.98
CA LYS A 170 9.97 -25.47 -3.78
C LYS A 170 8.97 -24.37 -3.40
N THR A 171 8.59 -23.52 -4.35
CA THR A 171 7.60 -22.45 -4.15
C THR A 171 6.24 -23.02 -3.70
N LEU A 172 5.82 -24.14 -4.29
CA LEU A 172 4.57 -24.82 -3.92
C LEU A 172 4.66 -25.45 -2.53
N SER A 173 5.81 -26.02 -2.16
CA SER A 173 6.06 -26.60 -0.83
C SER A 173 6.00 -25.52 0.26
N GLU A 174 6.68 -24.37 0.07
CA GLU A 174 6.61 -23.24 0.98
C GLU A 174 5.18 -22.70 1.15
N ARG A 175 4.41 -22.71 0.05
CA ARG A 175 2.99 -22.34 0.09
C ARG A 175 2.14 -23.36 0.83
N ALA A 176 2.42 -24.65 0.68
CA ALA A 176 1.75 -25.75 1.36
C ALA A 176 1.94 -25.64 2.89
N GLU A 177 3.17 -25.42 3.34
CA GLU A 177 3.50 -25.19 4.75
C GLU A 177 2.75 -23.98 5.32
N ARG A 178 2.78 -22.85 4.64
CA ARG A 178 2.10 -21.62 5.06
C ARG A 178 0.58 -21.77 5.15
N THR A 179 -0.03 -22.55 4.23
CA THR A 179 -1.47 -22.76 4.20
C THR A 179 -1.93 -24.01 4.99
N LYS A 180 -0.98 -24.76 5.58
CA LYS A 180 -1.24 -26.03 6.26
C LYS A 180 -2.02 -27.05 5.39
N LYS A 181 -1.71 -27.09 4.10
CA LYS A 181 -2.30 -28.01 3.10
C LYS A 181 -1.23 -28.96 2.58
N THR A 182 -1.65 -30.07 1.98
CA THR A 182 -0.71 -30.98 1.31
C THR A 182 -0.20 -30.38 0.00
N LEU A 183 1.00 -30.78 -0.42
CA LEU A 183 1.59 -30.32 -1.68
C LEU A 183 0.68 -30.65 -2.89
N GLU A 184 0.03 -31.79 -2.87
CA GLU A 184 -0.88 -32.24 -3.93
C GLU A 184 -2.12 -31.36 -4.03
N GLU A 185 -2.73 -31.02 -2.90
CA GLU A 185 -3.87 -30.08 -2.84
C GLU A 185 -3.49 -28.70 -3.37
N VAL A 186 -2.29 -28.21 -3.01
CA VAL A 186 -1.82 -26.90 -3.49
C VAL A 186 -1.49 -26.96 -4.98
N LYS A 187 -0.88 -28.04 -5.49
CA LYS A 187 -0.63 -28.25 -6.93
C LYS A 187 -1.95 -28.29 -7.72
N ALA A 188 -2.93 -29.04 -7.26
CA ALA A 188 -4.23 -29.16 -7.92
C ALA A 188 -5.02 -27.84 -7.96
N ALA A 189 -4.92 -27.04 -6.89
CA ALA A 189 -5.60 -25.74 -6.78
C ALA A 189 -4.83 -24.59 -7.45
N SER A 190 -3.60 -24.80 -7.93
CA SER A 190 -2.73 -23.76 -8.43
C SER A 190 -2.53 -23.84 -9.94
N ASN A 191 -2.54 -22.68 -10.60
CA ASN A 191 -2.11 -22.60 -11.99
C ASN A 191 -0.58 -22.54 -12.06
N VAL A 192 0.05 -23.70 -12.25
CA VAL A 192 1.52 -23.86 -12.31
C VAL A 192 2.16 -22.97 -13.38
N LYS A 193 1.49 -22.80 -14.55
CA LYS A 193 1.99 -21.89 -15.61
C LYS A 193 2.02 -20.44 -15.15
N ALA A 194 1.01 -20.00 -14.39
CA ALA A 194 0.96 -18.64 -13.84
C ALA A 194 2.02 -18.46 -12.74
N ILE A 195 2.25 -19.47 -11.90
CA ILE A 195 3.31 -19.45 -10.88
C ILE A 195 4.68 -19.33 -11.55
N ARG A 196 4.98 -20.16 -12.54
CA ARG A 196 6.23 -20.12 -13.30
C ARG A 196 6.47 -18.73 -13.90
N ARG A 197 5.45 -18.18 -14.55
CA ARG A 197 5.53 -16.84 -15.14
C ARG A 197 5.80 -15.75 -14.09
N ASN A 198 5.07 -15.78 -12.97
CA ASN A 198 5.23 -14.79 -11.92
C ASN A 198 6.59 -14.89 -11.22
N GLU A 199 7.08 -16.08 -11.00
CA GLU A 199 8.40 -16.32 -10.43
C GLU A 199 9.52 -15.87 -11.39
N GLY A 200 9.37 -16.11 -12.70
CA GLY A 200 10.30 -15.58 -13.71
C GLY A 200 10.32 -14.05 -13.73
N ILE A 201 9.14 -13.40 -13.64
CA ILE A 201 9.04 -11.94 -13.54
C ILE A 201 9.75 -11.43 -12.27
N ARG A 202 9.57 -12.10 -11.14
CA ARG A 202 10.22 -11.74 -9.87
C ARG A 202 11.74 -11.81 -10.00
N ARG A 203 12.27 -12.91 -10.53
CA ARG A 203 13.71 -13.09 -10.76
C ARG A 203 14.27 -12.05 -11.73
N ALA A 204 13.53 -11.73 -12.80
CA ALA A 204 13.92 -10.68 -13.73
C ALA A 204 13.92 -9.29 -13.07
N ALA A 205 12.95 -9.00 -12.20
CA ALA A 205 12.92 -7.75 -11.45
C ALA A 205 14.11 -7.65 -10.48
N ASP A 206 14.42 -8.73 -9.75
CA ASP A 206 15.58 -8.78 -8.86
C ASP A 206 16.88 -8.59 -9.67
N TYR A 207 17.03 -9.26 -10.80
CA TYR A 207 18.16 -9.11 -11.72
C TYR A 207 18.35 -7.66 -12.20
N VAL A 208 17.27 -7.02 -12.65
CA VAL A 208 17.33 -5.61 -13.10
C VAL A 208 17.71 -4.68 -11.96
N ILE A 209 17.23 -4.93 -10.73
CA ILE A 209 17.56 -4.12 -9.56
C ILE A 209 19.05 -4.30 -9.19
N GLU A 210 19.55 -5.53 -9.19
CA GLU A 210 20.96 -5.83 -8.88
C GLU A 210 21.94 -5.21 -9.89
N HIS A 211 21.52 -5.08 -11.16
CA HIS A 211 22.32 -4.48 -12.23
C HIS A 211 22.04 -2.98 -12.41
N SER A 212 21.24 -2.38 -11.52
CA SER A 212 20.92 -0.94 -11.56
C SER A 212 21.79 -0.17 -10.56
N THR A 213 22.23 1.01 -10.95
CA THR A 213 22.93 1.93 -10.03
C THR A 213 21.90 2.74 -9.25
N ILE A 214 21.84 2.55 -7.93
CA ILE A 214 20.97 3.31 -7.02
C ILE A 214 21.85 4.32 -6.29
N GLU A 215 21.67 5.61 -6.56
CA GLU A 215 22.34 6.70 -5.85
C GLU A 215 21.47 7.16 -4.67
N GLU A 216 22.01 7.07 -3.46
CA GLU A 216 21.38 7.69 -2.28
C GLU A 216 21.68 9.21 -2.30
N LYS A 217 20.60 10.01 -2.23
CA LYS A 217 20.67 11.47 -2.10
C LYS A 217 20.21 11.93 -0.75
#